data_2002fd60d09e4c6ae8e77e2a37268e59
#
_entry.id   2002fd60d09e4c6ae8e77e2a37268e59
#
_cell.length_a   1.000
_cell.length_b   1.000
_cell.length_c   1.000
_cell.angle_alpha   90.00
_cell.angle_beta   90.00
_cell.angle_gamma   90.00
#
_symmetry.space_group_name_H-M   'P 1'
#
loop_
_entity.id
_entity.type
_entity.pdbx_description
1 polymer ?
#
loop_
_entity_poly.entity_id
_entity_poly.type
_entity_poly.pdbx_seq_one_letter_code
_entity_poly.pdbx_strand_id
1 'polypeptide(L)'
;MSDPEGYYFGQALSGYGMMMNTRYLAANKLPAPKEWADLTKGIYFGHIGISSPSRSGTTHLNVETILQGEGWEKGWVQLLQITGNCAAVTERSFGVYDGVNNGQFGIGIVIDFFGLAARAAGFPVDFVYPGITSVVPASIAMVASGKNAPEALKFMAYTLSTEGQELLFGPKISRMPVLPHTSLKAPASYPNIYEIARKSKVKFDSEVSEMRYPLVVSLFDQTITFRLRELQAATKAIHAAERKLASKLNANAAELLKQARSFAYTPLVDDKNANNKEFLELFRKNKRDVAVAKQLTGIEELWSSKSKANYARAEDLANQAAALVK
;
A
#
# COMPACT_ATOMS: atom_id res chain seq x y z
N MET A 1 -0.21 -10.99 19.43
CA MET A 1 -0.05 -9.52 19.39
C MET A 1 1.06 -9.02 20.32
N SER A 2 1.37 -9.75 21.35
CA SER A 2 2.50 -9.47 22.24
C SER A 2 3.49 -10.63 22.15
N ASP A 3 4.75 -10.36 22.52
CA ASP A 3 5.78 -11.38 22.58
C ASP A 3 5.49 -12.37 23.73
N PRO A 4 5.57 -13.69 23.50
CA PRO A 4 5.34 -14.69 24.56
C PRO A 4 6.34 -14.59 25.73
N GLU A 5 7.56 -14.14 25.47
CA GLU A 5 8.61 -13.96 26.49
C GLU A 5 8.54 -12.59 27.17
N GLY A 6 7.62 -11.71 26.75
CA GLY A 6 7.36 -10.42 27.39
C GLY A 6 8.31 -9.29 27.00
N TYR A 7 9.05 -9.40 25.89
CA TYR A 7 9.94 -8.34 25.43
C TYR A 7 9.18 -7.12 24.89
N TYR A 8 7.98 -7.33 24.34
CA TYR A 8 7.10 -6.24 23.89
C TYR A 8 5.62 -6.60 24.03
N PHE A 9 4.78 -5.56 24.10
CA PHE A 9 3.33 -5.70 24.22
C PHE A 9 2.63 -4.90 23.14
N GLY A 10 1.65 -5.50 22.47
CA GLY A 10 0.78 -4.77 21.57
C GLY A 10 -0.02 -3.74 22.36
N GLN A 11 0.02 -2.48 21.93
CA GLN A 11 -0.62 -1.36 22.61
C GLN A 11 -1.81 -0.81 21.83
N ALA A 12 -1.70 -0.76 20.51
CA ALA A 12 -2.76 -0.30 19.62
C ALA A 12 -2.81 -1.20 18.39
N LEU A 13 -3.95 -1.26 17.72
CA LEU A 13 -4.11 -1.98 16.46
C LEU A 13 -4.31 -1.00 15.31
N SER A 14 -3.86 -1.38 14.14
CA SER A 14 -4.13 -0.63 12.92
C SER A 14 -4.36 -1.56 11.75
N GLY A 15 -5.31 -1.17 10.90
CA GLY A 15 -5.59 -1.83 9.63
C GLY A 15 -5.16 -0.98 8.45
N TYR A 16 -5.02 -1.61 7.29
CA TYR A 16 -4.55 -1.00 6.05
C TYR A 16 -5.66 -0.94 5.02
N GLY A 17 -5.74 0.16 4.27
CA GLY A 17 -6.84 0.34 3.33
C GLY A 17 -6.80 1.67 2.61
N MET A 18 -7.99 2.17 2.31
CA MET A 18 -8.20 3.34 1.48
C MET A 18 -8.90 4.46 2.26
N MET A 19 -8.26 5.61 2.37
CA MET A 19 -8.85 6.86 2.84
C MET A 19 -9.44 7.61 1.64
N MET A 20 -10.67 8.10 1.74
CA MET A 20 -11.39 8.74 0.64
C MET A 20 -11.94 10.08 1.07
N ASN A 21 -11.73 11.12 0.26
CA ASN A 21 -12.41 12.41 0.42
C ASN A 21 -13.79 12.35 -0.27
N THR A 22 -14.85 12.32 0.52
CA THR A 22 -16.23 12.13 0.02
C THR A 22 -16.69 13.28 -0.86
N ARG A 23 -16.27 14.52 -0.58
CA ARG A 23 -16.57 15.69 -1.43
C ARG A 23 -15.86 15.62 -2.77
N TYR A 24 -14.58 15.21 -2.76
CA TYR A 24 -13.81 15.01 -3.98
C TYR A 24 -14.45 13.94 -4.87
N LEU A 25 -14.80 12.78 -4.29
CA LEU A 25 -15.45 11.70 -5.03
C LEU A 25 -16.76 12.18 -5.67
N ALA A 26 -17.60 12.88 -4.92
CA ALA A 26 -18.86 13.41 -5.42
C ALA A 26 -18.65 14.44 -6.56
N ALA A 27 -17.72 15.38 -6.39
CA ALA A 27 -17.41 16.40 -7.41
C ALA A 27 -16.87 15.81 -8.71
N ASN A 28 -16.11 14.73 -8.63
CA ASN A 28 -15.54 14.03 -9.79
C ASN A 28 -16.40 12.85 -10.29
N LYS A 29 -17.59 12.63 -9.70
CA LYS A 29 -18.52 11.53 -10.03
C LYS A 29 -17.85 10.16 -9.93
N LEU A 30 -16.97 9.97 -8.96
CA LEU A 30 -16.26 8.73 -8.72
C LEU A 30 -17.06 7.87 -7.73
N PRO A 31 -17.31 6.58 -8.03
CA PRO A 31 -17.85 5.67 -7.05
C PRO A 31 -16.83 5.44 -5.92
N ALA A 32 -17.30 5.19 -4.71
CA ALA A 32 -16.42 4.83 -3.60
C ALA A 32 -15.85 3.41 -3.83
N PRO A 33 -14.52 3.24 -3.91
CA PRO A 33 -13.92 1.92 -4.07
C PRO A 33 -14.09 1.09 -2.79
N LYS A 34 -14.20 -0.22 -2.93
CA LYS A 34 -14.37 -1.16 -1.82
C LYS A 34 -13.22 -2.15 -1.73
N GLU A 35 -12.65 -2.52 -2.86
CA GLU A 35 -11.58 -3.51 -2.98
C GLU A 35 -10.38 -2.91 -3.72
N TRP A 36 -9.18 -3.48 -3.51
CA TRP A 36 -7.99 -3.04 -4.24
C TRP A 36 -8.16 -3.11 -5.76
N ALA A 37 -8.86 -4.14 -6.25
CA ALA A 37 -9.16 -4.30 -7.66
C ALA A 37 -10.00 -3.15 -8.25
N ASP A 38 -10.79 -2.44 -7.46
CA ASP A 38 -11.51 -1.27 -7.95
C ASP A 38 -10.54 -0.18 -8.41
N LEU A 39 -9.44 0.02 -7.67
CA LEU A 39 -8.45 1.06 -7.97
C LEU A 39 -7.68 0.83 -9.28
N THR A 40 -7.78 -0.36 -9.90
CA THR A 40 -7.18 -0.65 -11.22
C THR A 40 -8.00 -0.11 -12.38
N LYS A 41 -9.27 0.28 -12.14
CA LYS A 41 -10.18 0.75 -13.18
C LYS A 41 -9.81 2.14 -13.69
N GLY A 42 -9.96 2.38 -14.98
CA GLY A 42 -9.60 3.63 -15.63
C GLY A 42 -10.36 4.89 -15.13
N ILE A 43 -11.50 4.70 -14.43
CA ILE A 43 -12.23 5.81 -13.81
C ILE A 43 -11.41 6.48 -12.67
N TYR A 44 -10.49 5.76 -12.06
CA TYR A 44 -9.66 6.28 -10.97
C TYR A 44 -8.31 6.84 -11.43
N PHE A 45 -8.06 6.89 -12.74
CA PHE A 45 -6.81 7.44 -13.29
C PHE A 45 -6.61 8.90 -12.88
N GLY A 46 -5.50 9.19 -12.20
CA GLY A 46 -5.17 10.53 -11.69
C GLY A 46 -5.87 10.92 -10.39
N HIS A 47 -6.55 9.98 -9.72
CA HIS A 47 -7.32 10.27 -8.50
C HIS A 47 -6.79 9.58 -7.23
N ILE A 48 -5.70 8.83 -7.33
CA ILE A 48 -5.13 8.03 -6.24
C ILE A 48 -3.79 8.61 -5.79
N GLY A 49 -3.52 8.60 -4.50
CA GLY A 49 -2.21 8.87 -3.92
C GLY A 49 -1.70 7.68 -3.11
N ILE A 50 -0.40 7.41 -3.24
CA ILE A 50 0.33 6.43 -2.44
C ILE A 50 1.70 7.03 -2.07
N SER A 51 2.42 6.49 -1.09
CA SER A 51 3.81 6.86 -0.84
C SER A 51 4.77 5.74 -1.26
N SER A 52 6.09 6.05 -1.27
CA SER A 52 7.09 5.01 -1.50
C SER A 52 7.29 4.14 -0.24
N PRO A 53 7.35 2.79 -0.37
CA PRO A 53 7.65 1.91 0.75
C PRO A 53 9.06 2.10 1.33
N SER A 54 10.01 2.66 0.56
CA SER A 54 11.36 2.98 1.05
C SER A 54 11.37 4.09 2.10
N ARG A 55 10.32 4.92 2.14
CA ARG A 55 10.17 6.07 3.04
C ARG A 55 8.99 5.92 4.01
N SER A 56 8.19 4.86 3.88
CA SER A 56 6.95 4.66 4.64
C SER A 56 6.73 3.19 4.97
N GLY A 57 6.87 2.84 6.25
CA GLY A 57 6.49 1.51 6.75
C GLY A 57 5.00 1.22 6.54
N THR A 58 4.13 2.24 6.62
CA THR A 58 2.71 2.13 6.27
C THR A 58 2.53 1.61 4.84
N THR A 59 3.24 2.18 3.88
CA THR A 59 3.13 1.77 2.48
C THR A 59 3.72 0.39 2.27
N HIS A 60 4.85 0.07 2.91
CA HIS A 60 5.40 -1.27 2.86
C HIS A 60 4.37 -2.33 3.32
N LEU A 61 3.71 -2.08 4.45
CA LEU A 61 2.70 -3.00 4.96
C LEU A 61 1.44 -3.09 4.06
N ASN A 62 1.03 -2.00 3.40
CA ASN A 62 -0.02 -2.06 2.37
C ASN A 62 0.41 -2.93 1.18
N VAL A 63 1.62 -2.72 0.68
CA VAL A 63 2.19 -3.49 -0.44
C VAL A 63 2.27 -4.97 -0.09
N GLU A 64 2.87 -5.32 1.06
CA GLU A 64 2.96 -6.70 1.52
C GLU A 64 1.60 -7.34 1.80
N THR A 65 0.63 -6.59 2.31
CA THR A 65 -0.74 -7.09 2.48
C THR A 65 -1.35 -7.53 1.15
N ILE A 66 -1.16 -6.74 0.10
CA ILE A 66 -1.63 -7.08 -1.26
C ILE A 66 -0.85 -8.29 -1.80
N LEU A 67 0.48 -8.30 -1.67
CA LEU A 67 1.33 -9.38 -2.15
C LEU A 67 1.05 -10.72 -1.45
N GLN A 68 0.80 -10.71 -0.14
CA GLN A 68 0.47 -11.93 0.60
C GLN A 68 -0.97 -12.40 0.35
N GLY A 69 -1.89 -11.47 0.11
CA GLY A 69 -3.30 -11.79 -0.13
C GLY A 69 -3.59 -12.29 -1.54
N GLU A 70 -2.95 -11.72 -2.55
CA GLU A 70 -3.15 -12.09 -3.97
C GLU A 70 -2.10 -13.09 -4.49
N GLY A 71 -1.00 -13.27 -3.76
CA GLY A 71 0.24 -13.91 -4.22
C GLY A 71 1.15 -12.91 -4.96
N TRP A 72 2.44 -13.27 -5.05
CA TRP A 72 3.48 -12.36 -5.54
C TRP A 72 3.17 -11.77 -6.92
N GLU A 73 2.94 -12.62 -7.91
CA GLU A 73 2.78 -12.16 -9.30
C GLU A 73 1.49 -11.33 -9.49
N LYS A 74 0.35 -11.87 -9.02
CA LYS A 74 -0.92 -11.15 -9.14
C LYS A 74 -0.93 -9.85 -8.32
N GLY A 75 -0.35 -9.89 -7.14
CA GLY A 75 -0.22 -8.71 -6.28
C GLY A 75 0.60 -7.61 -6.93
N TRP A 76 1.74 -7.95 -7.58
CA TRP A 76 2.52 -6.97 -8.34
C TRP A 76 1.78 -6.44 -9.57
N VAL A 77 1.09 -7.31 -10.32
CA VAL A 77 0.23 -6.85 -11.42
C VAL A 77 -0.79 -5.83 -10.94
N GLN A 78 -1.46 -6.11 -9.82
CA GLN A 78 -2.44 -5.21 -9.23
C GLN A 78 -1.81 -3.90 -8.76
N LEU A 79 -0.63 -3.96 -8.08
CA LEU A 79 0.10 -2.79 -7.62
C LEU A 79 0.53 -1.88 -8.79
N LEU A 80 1.05 -2.45 -9.87
CA LEU A 80 1.43 -1.69 -11.07
C LEU A 80 0.22 -1.01 -11.73
N GLN A 81 -0.93 -1.68 -11.78
CA GLN A 81 -2.18 -1.10 -12.27
C GLN A 81 -2.70 0.03 -11.37
N ILE A 82 -2.70 -0.17 -10.06
CA ILE A 82 -3.09 0.85 -9.07
C ILE A 82 -2.17 2.06 -9.17
N THR A 83 -0.87 1.83 -9.14
CA THR A 83 0.13 2.92 -9.17
C THR A 83 0.20 3.63 -10.51
N GLY A 84 -0.10 2.93 -11.61
CA GLY A 84 -0.33 3.55 -12.93
C GLY A 84 -1.52 4.53 -12.93
N ASN A 85 -2.50 4.32 -12.06
CA ASN A 85 -3.64 5.22 -11.85
C ASN A 85 -3.35 6.34 -10.82
N CYS A 86 -2.21 6.30 -10.11
CA CYS A 86 -1.92 7.31 -9.10
C CYS A 86 -1.70 8.70 -9.73
N ALA A 87 -2.16 9.74 -9.05
CA ALA A 87 -1.78 11.12 -9.31
C ALA A 87 -0.34 11.38 -8.84
N ALA A 88 0.04 10.77 -7.72
CA ALA A 88 1.35 10.96 -7.11
C ALA A 88 1.78 9.75 -6.27
N VAL A 89 3.11 9.54 -6.23
CA VAL A 89 3.79 8.78 -5.19
C VAL A 89 4.49 9.80 -4.29
N THR A 90 3.98 9.98 -3.07
CA THR A 90 4.53 10.96 -2.12
C THR A 90 5.75 10.40 -1.40
N GLU A 91 6.60 11.26 -0.87
CA GLU A 91 7.77 10.81 -0.13
C GLU A 91 7.40 9.99 1.12
N ARG A 92 6.37 10.45 1.87
CA ARG A 92 5.90 9.81 3.10
C ARG A 92 4.39 9.70 3.13
N SER A 93 3.86 8.79 3.95
CA SER A 93 2.42 8.58 4.12
C SER A 93 1.66 9.83 4.60
N PHE A 94 2.30 10.76 5.31
CA PHE A 94 1.71 12.05 5.65
C PHE A 94 1.35 12.88 4.41
N GLY A 95 2.18 12.84 3.36
CA GLY A 95 1.86 13.50 2.09
C GLY A 95 0.60 12.93 1.42
N VAL A 96 0.33 11.62 1.61
CA VAL A 96 -0.94 11.02 1.14
C VAL A 96 -2.12 11.54 1.95
N TYR A 97 -1.99 11.56 3.28
CA TYR A 97 -3.01 12.10 4.19
C TYR A 97 -3.36 13.56 3.85
N ASP A 98 -2.35 14.41 3.71
CA ASP A 98 -2.52 15.82 3.37
C ASP A 98 -3.16 15.99 1.98
N GLY A 99 -2.71 15.22 0.99
CA GLY A 99 -3.24 15.26 -0.37
C GLY A 99 -4.73 14.89 -0.46
N VAL A 100 -5.19 13.90 0.30
CA VAL A 100 -6.62 13.54 0.40
C VAL A 100 -7.40 14.64 1.10
N ASN A 101 -6.93 15.15 2.24
CA ASN A 101 -7.62 16.20 2.99
C ASN A 101 -7.77 17.49 2.18
N ASN A 102 -6.72 17.88 1.45
CA ASN A 102 -6.70 19.11 0.65
C ASN A 102 -7.33 18.93 -0.75
N GLY A 103 -7.76 17.72 -1.12
CA GLY A 103 -8.36 17.44 -2.42
C GLY A 103 -7.37 17.50 -3.59
N GLN A 104 -6.10 17.27 -3.35
CA GLN A 104 -5.10 17.09 -4.40
C GLN A 104 -5.34 15.79 -5.19
N PHE A 105 -5.83 14.77 -4.49
CA PHE A 105 -6.41 13.54 -5.04
C PHE A 105 -7.51 13.03 -4.10
N GLY A 106 -8.39 12.17 -4.61
CA GLY A 106 -9.59 11.76 -3.86
C GLY A 106 -9.41 10.54 -2.98
N ILE A 107 -8.40 9.70 -3.28
CA ILE A 107 -8.22 8.40 -2.65
C ILE A 107 -6.75 8.27 -2.23
N GLY A 108 -6.50 7.85 -1.00
CA GLY A 108 -5.17 7.60 -0.45
C GLY A 108 -5.03 6.18 0.07
N ILE A 109 -3.96 5.49 -0.31
CA ILE A 109 -3.61 4.18 0.24
C ILE A 109 -2.78 4.40 1.51
N VAL A 110 -3.39 4.14 2.67
CA VAL A 110 -2.83 4.51 3.97
C VAL A 110 -3.24 3.54 5.09
N ILE A 111 -2.79 3.83 6.28
CA ILE A 111 -3.19 3.19 7.54
C ILE A 111 -4.45 3.88 8.10
N ASP A 112 -5.30 3.15 8.78
CA ASP A 112 -6.63 3.55 9.23
C ASP A 112 -6.68 4.79 10.12
N PHE A 113 -5.70 4.97 10.99
CA PHE A 113 -5.72 6.10 11.92
C PHE A 113 -5.62 7.46 11.21
N PHE A 114 -5.15 7.53 9.97
CA PHE A 114 -5.22 8.76 9.18
C PHE A 114 -6.67 9.11 8.84
N GLY A 115 -7.47 8.11 8.41
CA GLY A 115 -8.90 8.34 8.18
C GLY A 115 -9.65 8.73 9.46
N LEU A 116 -9.33 8.07 10.58
CA LEU A 116 -9.94 8.37 11.88
C LEU A 116 -9.58 9.78 12.36
N ALA A 117 -8.30 10.15 12.29
CA ALA A 117 -7.83 11.47 12.70
C ALA A 117 -8.41 12.59 11.81
N ALA A 118 -8.45 12.38 10.51
CA ALA A 118 -9.04 13.35 9.58
C ALA A 118 -10.54 13.54 9.86
N ARG A 119 -11.28 12.46 10.09
CA ARG A 119 -12.71 12.53 10.46
C ARG A 119 -12.89 13.25 11.80
N ALA A 120 -12.06 12.95 12.81
CA ALA A 120 -12.10 13.64 14.10
C ALA A 120 -11.77 15.14 13.99
N ALA A 121 -10.96 15.53 13.00
CA ALA A 121 -10.65 16.93 12.68
C ALA A 121 -11.71 17.61 11.79
N GLY A 122 -12.81 16.93 11.44
CA GLY A 122 -13.92 17.48 10.65
C GLY A 122 -13.72 17.45 9.14
N PHE A 123 -12.70 16.77 8.63
CA PHE A 123 -12.56 16.57 7.18
C PHE A 123 -13.64 15.61 6.64
N PRO A 124 -14.12 15.83 5.41
CA PRO A 124 -15.13 14.99 4.77
C PRO A 124 -14.51 13.71 4.21
N VAL A 125 -14.05 12.82 5.09
CA VAL A 125 -13.34 11.61 4.72
C VAL A 125 -14.01 10.37 5.28
N ASP A 126 -13.90 9.28 4.50
CA ASP A 126 -14.19 7.91 4.92
C ASP A 126 -12.97 7.03 4.79
N PHE A 127 -12.99 5.88 5.48
CA PHE A 127 -11.97 4.86 5.38
C PHE A 127 -12.61 3.50 5.11
N VAL A 128 -12.05 2.77 4.15
CA VAL A 128 -12.51 1.42 3.76
C VAL A 128 -11.37 0.42 3.96
N TYR A 129 -11.71 -0.69 4.60
CA TYR A 129 -10.87 -1.86 4.71
C TYR A 129 -11.28 -2.84 3.59
N PRO A 130 -10.41 -3.10 2.59
CA PRO A 130 -10.68 -4.12 1.58
C PRO A 130 -10.75 -5.52 2.18
N GLY A 131 -11.30 -6.48 1.44
CA GLY A 131 -11.32 -7.88 1.88
C GLY A 131 -9.92 -8.47 2.11
N ILE A 132 -8.91 -7.98 1.37
CA ILE A 132 -7.48 -8.23 1.63
C ILE A 132 -6.95 -7.03 2.42
N THR A 133 -6.94 -7.14 3.75
CA THR A 133 -6.35 -6.17 4.67
C THR A 133 -5.59 -6.89 5.75
N SER A 134 -4.61 -6.27 6.36
CA SER A 134 -3.92 -6.79 7.55
C SER A 134 -4.22 -5.90 8.75
N VAL A 135 -4.27 -6.51 9.92
CA VAL A 135 -4.35 -5.81 11.20
C VAL A 135 -3.08 -6.10 11.96
N VAL A 136 -2.30 -5.07 12.23
CA VAL A 136 -0.98 -5.18 12.82
C VAL A 136 -0.91 -4.37 14.12
N PRO A 137 -0.33 -4.92 15.22
CA PRO A 137 -0.17 -4.18 16.45
C PRO A 137 0.96 -3.16 16.34
N ALA A 138 0.74 -1.97 16.91
CA ALA A 138 1.81 -1.12 17.37
C ALA A 138 2.21 -1.58 18.76
N SER A 139 3.49 -1.79 18.98
CA SER A 139 3.99 -2.40 20.22
C SER A 139 4.73 -1.38 21.09
N ILE A 140 4.66 -1.59 22.40
CA ILE A 140 5.47 -0.90 23.41
C ILE A 140 6.45 -1.88 24.04
N ALA A 141 7.69 -1.46 24.19
CA ALA A 141 8.75 -2.24 24.81
C ALA A 141 9.60 -1.36 25.74
N MET A 142 10.20 -1.96 26.75
CA MET A 142 11.15 -1.29 27.61
C MET A 142 12.57 -1.47 27.04
N VAL A 143 13.33 -0.37 26.98
CA VAL A 143 14.73 -0.42 26.58
C VAL A 143 15.57 -0.98 27.72
N ALA A 144 16.35 -2.05 27.51
CA ALA A 144 17.13 -2.74 28.53
C ALA A 144 18.11 -1.82 29.28
N SER A 145 18.65 -0.79 28.62
CA SER A 145 19.55 0.19 29.23
C SER A 145 18.83 1.41 29.84
N GLY A 146 17.51 1.38 29.92
CA GLY A 146 16.69 2.48 30.47
C GLY A 146 16.94 2.68 31.95
N LYS A 147 17.24 3.92 32.37
CA LYS A 147 17.57 4.24 33.76
C LYS A 147 16.37 4.25 34.72
N ASN A 148 15.15 4.40 34.18
CA ASN A 148 13.91 4.57 34.95
C ASN A 148 12.95 3.39 34.70
N ALA A 149 13.44 2.15 34.86
CA ALA A 149 12.66 0.94 34.58
C ALA A 149 11.35 0.84 35.40
N PRO A 150 11.27 1.19 36.71
CA PRO A 150 10.02 1.13 37.46
C PRO A 150 8.95 2.08 36.92
N GLU A 151 9.32 3.29 36.53
CA GLU A 151 8.41 4.29 35.96
C GLU A 151 7.96 3.89 34.55
N ALA A 152 8.88 3.34 33.74
CA ALA A 152 8.57 2.80 32.44
C ALA A 152 7.55 1.66 32.54
N LEU A 153 7.70 0.73 33.46
CA LEU A 153 6.74 -0.34 33.71
C LEU A 153 5.36 0.19 34.13
N LYS A 154 5.30 1.19 35.00
CA LYS A 154 4.03 1.85 35.39
C LYS A 154 3.35 2.49 34.19
N PHE A 155 4.12 3.17 33.35
CA PHE A 155 3.59 3.77 32.10
C PHE A 155 3.07 2.70 31.13
N MET A 156 3.82 1.63 30.91
CA MET A 156 3.37 0.51 30.08
C MET A 156 2.09 -0.12 30.61
N ALA A 157 2.03 -0.39 31.93
CA ALA A 157 0.84 -0.93 32.59
C ALA A 157 -0.37 0.01 32.43
N TYR A 158 -0.17 1.32 32.56
CA TYR A 158 -1.23 2.31 32.36
C TYR A 158 -1.73 2.31 30.91
N THR A 159 -0.84 2.30 29.92
CA THR A 159 -1.25 2.31 28.50
C THR A 159 -2.01 1.05 28.08
N LEU A 160 -1.87 -0.05 28.81
CA LEU A 160 -2.57 -1.31 28.61
C LEU A 160 -3.82 -1.48 29.51
N SER A 161 -4.05 -0.56 30.45
CA SER A 161 -5.26 -0.55 31.29
C SER A 161 -6.49 -0.13 30.47
N THR A 162 -7.69 -0.41 30.98
CA THR A 162 -8.96 0.04 30.38
C THR A 162 -8.96 1.55 30.17
N GLU A 163 -8.53 2.33 31.16
CA GLU A 163 -8.45 3.79 31.07
C GLU A 163 -7.48 4.24 29.97
N GLY A 164 -6.25 3.70 29.94
CA GLY A 164 -5.26 4.02 28.91
C GLY A 164 -5.71 3.64 27.50
N GLN A 165 -6.42 2.51 27.36
CA GLN A 165 -6.95 2.07 26.07
C GLN A 165 -8.15 2.92 25.61
N GLU A 166 -8.99 3.40 26.50
CA GLU A 166 -10.09 4.34 26.18
C GLU A 166 -9.57 5.69 25.69
N LEU A 167 -8.40 6.15 26.15
CA LEU A 167 -7.77 7.37 25.65
C LEU A 167 -7.43 7.29 24.16
N LEU A 168 -7.20 6.09 23.61
CA LEU A 168 -6.90 5.90 22.19
C LEU A 168 -8.04 6.37 21.27
N PHE A 169 -9.29 6.36 21.74
CA PHE A 169 -10.43 6.90 21.02
C PHE A 169 -10.46 8.44 20.96
N GLY A 170 -9.65 9.10 21.80
CA GLY A 170 -9.60 10.56 21.84
C GLY A 170 -9.23 11.18 20.47
N PRO A 171 -9.82 12.32 20.09
CA PRO A 171 -9.64 12.92 18.76
C PRO A 171 -8.21 13.34 18.44
N LYS A 172 -7.37 13.53 19.47
CA LYS A 172 -5.95 13.84 19.32
C LYS A 172 -5.07 12.59 19.11
N ILE A 173 -5.59 11.40 19.38
CA ILE A 173 -4.85 10.12 19.27
C ILE A 173 -5.40 9.32 18.11
N SER A 174 -6.72 9.07 18.07
CA SER A 174 -7.43 8.39 16.99
C SER A 174 -6.80 7.04 16.61
N ARG A 175 -6.68 6.12 17.59
CA ARG A 175 -6.13 4.78 17.39
C ARG A 175 -7.12 3.71 17.82
N MET A 176 -6.94 2.50 17.30
CA MET A 176 -7.70 1.32 17.72
C MET A 176 -7.04 0.66 18.91
N PRO A 177 -7.76 0.40 20.01
CA PRO A 177 -7.21 -0.30 21.16
C PRO A 177 -6.96 -1.78 20.89
N VAL A 178 -6.04 -2.37 21.68
CA VAL A 178 -5.83 -3.84 21.71
C VAL A 178 -6.82 -4.56 22.62
N LEU A 179 -7.49 -3.87 23.52
CA LEU A 179 -8.56 -4.48 24.30
C LEU A 179 -9.83 -4.63 23.43
N PRO A 180 -10.59 -5.72 23.63
CA PRO A 180 -11.83 -5.93 22.88
C PRO A 180 -12.83 -4.78 23.09
N HIS A 181 -13.56 -4.44 22.03
CA HIS A 181 -14.61 -3.41 22.07
C HIS A 181 -15.64 -3.62 23.19
N THR A 182 -15.92 -4.89 23.52
CA THR A 182 -16.85 -5.26 24.61
C THR A 182 -16.35 -4.86 26.00
N SER A 183 -15.05 -4.58 26.14
CA SER A 183 -14.43 -4.20 27.41
C SER A 183 -14.22 -2.68 27.52
N LEU A 184 -14.59 -1.90 26.49
CA LEU A 184 -14.29 -0.47 26.39
C LEU A 184 -15.58 0.32 26.03
N LYS A 185 -15.58 1.60 26.38
CA LYS A 185 -16.62 2.57 25.97
C LYS A 185 -16.30 3.11 24.56
N ALA A 186 -16.31 2.22 23.57
CA ALA A 186 -15.97 2.58 22.19
C ALA A 186 -17.05 3.50 21.58
N PRO A 187 -16.67 4.64 20.96
CA PRO A 187 -17.63 5.46 20.21
C PRO A 187 -18.17 4.67 19.01
N ALA A 188 -19.45 4.88 18.68
CA ALA A 188 -20.11 4.21 17.56
C ALA A 188 -19.44 4.50 16.18
N SER A 189 -18.69 5.59 16.08
CA SER A 189 -17.92 5.94 14.88
C SER A 189 -16.66 5.14 14.67
N TYR A 190 -16.21 4.38 15.69
CA TYR A 190 -15.01 3.54 15.59
C TYR A 190 -15.38 2.15 15.08
N PRO A 191 -14.67 1.64 14.06
CA PRO A 191 -14.90 0.29 13.58
C PRO A 191 -14.41 -0.75 14.60
N ASN A 192 -15.05 -1.93 14.60
CA ASN A 192 -14.55 -3.06 15.38
C ASN A 192 -13.39 -3.71 14.64
N ILE A 193 -12.16 -3.40 15.06
CA ILE A 193 -10.93 -3.88 14.40
C ILE A 193 -10.79 -5.42 14.45
N TYR A 194 -11.32 -6.07 15.47
CA TYR A 194 -11.33 -7.53 15.59
C TYR A 194 -12.25 -8.19 14.55
N GLU A 195 -13.40 -7.57 14.26
CA GLU A 195 -14.28 -8.03 13.19
C GLU A 195 -13.65 -7.84 11.81
N ILE A 196 -12.91 -6.74 11.61
CA ILE A 196 -12.14 -6.50 10.39
C ILE A 196 -11.08 -7.59 10.23
N ALA A 197 -10.27 -7.85 11.27
CA ALA A 197 -9.26 -8.90 11.26
C ALA A 197 -9.86 -10.30 10.98
N ARG A 198 -11.00 -10.61 11.59
CA ARG A 198 -11.70 -11.89 11.39
C ARG A 198 -12.22 -12.07 9.96
N LYS A 199 -12.65 -10.99 9.31
CA LYS A 199 -13.18 -11.00 7.93
C LYS A 199 -12.09 -10.91 6.87
N SER A 200 -10.88 -10.57 7.26
CA SER A 200 -9.76 -10.46 6.31
C SER A 200 -9.50 -11.80 5.60
N LYS A 201 -9.27 -11.71 4.30
CA LYS A 201 -8.92 -12.84 3.43
C LYS A 201 -7.42 -13.17 3.44
N VAL A 202 -6.60 -12.38 4.14
CA VAL A 202 -5.17 -12.60 4.27
C VAL A 202 -4.79 -12.87 5.72
N LYS A 203 -3.97 -13.89 5.92
CA LYS A 203 -3.24 -14.11 7.18
C LYS A 203 -1.85 -13.52 6.99
N PHE A 204 -1.67 -12.30 7.49
CA PHE A 204 -0.41 -11.58 7.33
C PHE A 204 0.72 -12.26 8.10
N ASP A 205 1.82 -12.53 7.38
CA ASP A 205 3.06 -13.10 7.91
C ASP A 205 4.12 -12.00 8.00
N SER A 206 4.46 -11.63 9.23
CA SER A 206 5.44 -10.58 9.50
C SER A 206 6.87 -11.00 9.19
N GLU A 207 7.20 -12.29 9.28
CA GLU A 207 8.55 -12.81 8.97
C GLU A 207 8.79 -12.76 7.46
N VAL A 208 7.78 -13.15 6.65
CA VAL A 208 7.82 -13.01 5.20
C VAL A 208 7.96 -11.54 4.80
N SER A 209 7.19 -10.65 5.43
CA SER A 209 7.27 -9.20 5.19
C SER A 209 8.66 -8.64 5.49
N GLU A 210 9.26 -9.05 6.62
CA GLU A 210 10.61 -8.62 7.01
C GLU A 210 11.69 -9.15 6.06
N MET A 211 11.61 -10.43 5.69
CA MET A 211 12.57 -11.03 4.75
C MET A 211 12.54 -10.34 3.38
N ARG A 212 11.36 -10.00 2.88
CA ARG A 212 11.16 -9.38 1.57
C ARG A 212 11.35 -7.87 1.56
N TYR A 213 11.38 -7.22 2.74
CA TYR A 213 11.39 -5.76 2.85
C TYR A 213 12.39 -5.07 1.91
N PRO A 214 13.69 -5.41 1.91
CA PRO A 214 14.66 -4.71 1.06
C PRO A 214 14.42 -4.94 -0.44
N LEU A 215 14.00 -6.14 -0.83
CA LEU A 215 13.65 -6.47 -2.21
C LEU A 215 12.43 -5.67 -2.68
N VAL A 216 11.34 -5.68 -1.90
CA VAL A 216 10.10 -4.97 -2.21
C VAL A 216 10.33 -3.47 -2.34
N VAL A 217 11.10 -2.90 -1.43
CA VAL A 217 11.48 -1.49 -1.45
C VAL A 217 12.25 -1.13 -2.72
N SER A 218 13.29 -1.90 -3.05
CA SER A 218 14.10 -1.65 -4.23
C SER A 218 13.29 -1.84 -5.52
N LEU A 219 12.54 -2.93 -5.64
CA LEU A 219 11.72 -3.22 -6.81
C LEU A 219 10.64 -2.14 -7.02
N PHE A 220 9.95 -1.70 -5.97
CA PHE A 220 8.94 -0.65 -6.04
C PHE A 220 9.56 0.68 -6.51
N ASP A 221 10.70 1.07 -5.95
CA ASP A 221 11.34 2.33 -6.32
C ASP A 221 11.81 2.31 -7.78
N GLN A 222 12.43 1.23 -8.24
CA GLN A 222 12.95 1.15 -9.61
C GLN A 222 11.86 0.98 -10.67
N THR A 223 10.73 0.37 -10.33
CA THR A 223 9.66 0.12 -11.30
C THR A 223 8.51 1.13 -11.23
N ILE A 224 8.28 1.74 -10.06
CA ILE A 224 7.14 2.63 -9.82
C ILE A 224 7.62 4.04 -9.48
N THR A 225 8.31 4.23 -8.34
CA THR A 225 8.63 5.57 -7.83
C THR A 225 9.42 6.39 -8.85
N PHE A 226 10.49 5.84 -9.40
CA PHE A 226 11.37 6.54 -10.36
C PHE A 226 10.87 6.46 -11.80
N ARG A 227 9.83 5.69 -12.08
CA ARG A 227 9.23 5.48 -13.40
C ARG A 227 7.75 5.81 -13.46
N LEU A 228 7.28 6.59 -12.49
CA LEU A 228 5.85 6.89 -12.37
C LEU A 228 5.28 7.53 -13.64
N ARG A 229 6.00 8.47 -14.25
CA ARG A 229 5.53 9.17 -15.46
C ARG A 229 5.37 8.23 -16.63
N GLU A 230 6.33 7.34 -16.83
CA GLU A 230 6.29 6.34 -17.91
C GLU A 230 5.17 5.33 -17.66
N LEU A 231 5.00 4.85 -16.41
CA LEU A 231 3.92 3.94 -16.04
C LEU A 231 2.54 4.60 -16.22
N GLN A 232 2.38 5.87 -15.82
CA GLN A 232 1.15 6.63 -16.04
C GLN A 232 0.82 6.80 -17.53
N ALA A 233 1.82 7.09 -18.38
CA ALA A 233 1.63 7.25 -19.82
C ALA A 233 1.13 5.93 -20.45
N ALA A 234 1.77 4.81 -20.14
CA ALA A 234 1.35 3.48 -20.58
C ALA A 234 -0.08 3.15 -20.10
N THR A 235 -0.36 3.38 -18.80
CA THR A 235 -1.67 3.10 -18.21
C THR A 235 -2.77 3.96 -18.85
N LYS A 236 -2.50 5.24 -19.10
CA LYS A 236 -3.44 6.15 -19.80
C LYS A 236 -3.78 5.66 -21.21
N ALA A 237 -2.76 5.23 -21.96
CA ALA A 237 -2.94 4.69 -23.31
C ALA A 237 -3.74 3.37 -23.28
N ILE A 238 -3.43 2.48 -22.34
CA ILE A 238 -4.17 1.22 -22.14
C ILE A 238 -5.65 1.52 -21.85
N HIS A 239 -5.97 2.41 -20.90
CA HIS A 239 -7.36 2.77 -20.63
C HIS A 239 -8.08 3.43 -21.81
N ALA A 240 -7.37 4.20 -22.64
CA ALA A 240 -7.94 4.77 -23.85
C ALA A 240 -8.29 3.68 -24.86
N ALA A 241 -7.42 2.68 -25.06
CA ALA A 241 -7.66 1.54 -25.93
C ALA A 241 -8.80 0.66 -25.42
N GLU A 242 -8.86 0.40 -24.11
CA GLU A 242 -9.94 -0.36 -23.46
C GLU A 242 -11.31 0.28 -23.69
N ARG A 243 -11.43 1.60 -23.53
CA ARG A 243 -12.70 2.32 -23.80
C ARG A 243 -13.14 2.21 -25.25
N LYS A 244 -12.21 2.31 -26.20
CA LYS A 244 -12.54 2.15 -27.63
C LYS A 244 -12.98 0.72 -27.95
N LEU A 245 -12.24 -0.28 -27.47
CA LEU A 245 -12.59 -1.69 -27.66
C LEU A 245 -13.92 -2.08 -27.04
N ALA A 246 -14.30 -1.47 -25.92
CA ALA A 246 -15.62 -1.66 -25.32
C ALA A 246 -16.77 -1.17 -26.20
N SER A 247 -16.53 -0.18 -27.07
CA SER A 247 -17.53 0.35 -28.03
C SER A 247 -17.58 -0.42 -29.31
N LYS A 248 -16.47 -1.04 -29.75
CA LYS A 248 -16.37 -1.78 -31.01
C LYS A 248 -15.31 -2.86 -30.95
N LEU A 249 -15.73 -4.12 -31.07
CA LEU A 249 -14.83 -5.27 -31.01
C LEU A 249 -13.88 -5.31 -32.22
N ASN A 250 -12.60 -5.53 -31.96
CA ASN A 250 -11.56 -5.75 -32.96
C ASN A 250 -10.51 -6.72 -32.37
N ALA A 251 -10.41 -7.91 -32.96
CA ALA A 251 -9.54 -8.97 -32.47
C ALA A 251 -8.05 -8.59 -32.46
N ASN A 252 -7.57 -7.89 -33.51
CA ASN A 252 -6.19 -7.46 -33.61
C ASN A 252 -5.89 -6.38 -32.56
N ALA A 253 -6.80 -5.45 -32.33
CA ALA A 253 -6.67 -4.45 -31.29
C ALA A 253 -6.68 -5.08 -29.88
N ALA A 254 -7.51 -6.10 -29.66
CA ALA A 254 -7.54 -6.84 -28.39
C ALA A 254 -6.21 -7.57 -28.11
N GLU A 255 -5.59 -8.17 -29.12
CA GLU A 255 -4.29 -8.83 -28.97
C GLU A 255 -3.16 -7.81 -28.68
N LEU A 256 -3.13 -6.67 -29.39
CA LEU A 256 -2.18 -5.59 -29.10
C LEU A 256 -2.37 -5.04 -27.68
N LEU A 257 -3.61 -4.87 -27.24
CA LEU A 257 -3.90 -4.41 -25.88
C LEU A 257 -3.46 -5.42 -24.80
N LYS A 258 -3.66 -6.72 -25.06
CA LYS A 258 -3.16 -7.79 -24.19
C LYS A 258 -1.65 -7.73 -24.05
N GLN A 259 -0.91 -7.55 -25.14
CA GLN A 259 0.53 -7.38 -25.13
C GLN A 259 0.95 -6.10 -24.39
N ALA A 260 0.25 -4.97 -24.62
CA ALA A 260 0.49 -3.72 -23.90
C ALA A 260 0.37 -3.91 -22.39
N ARG A 261 -0.68 -4.57 -21.93
CA ARG A 261 -0.88 -4.89 -20.50
C ARG A 261 0.22 -5.79 -19.95
N SER A 262 0.68 -6.77 -20.73
CA SER A 262 1.78 -7.64 -20.33
C SER A 262 3.07 -6.85 -20.15
N PHE A 263 3.43 -5.96 -21.07
CA PHE A 263 4.60 -5.10 -20.92
C PHE A 263 4.47 -4.14 -19.73
N ALA A 264 3.32 -3.53 -19.50
CA ALA A 264 3.12 -2.55 -18.44
C ALA A 264 3.10 -3.18 -17.04
N TYR A 265 2.53 -4.38 -16.88
CA TYR A 265 2.14 -4.87 -15.56
C TYR A 265 2.76 -6.21 -15.14
N THR A 266 3.60 -6.84 -15.97
CA THR A 266 4.32 -8.04 -15.54
C THR A 266 5.49 -7.65 -14.63
N PRO A 267 5.58 -8.21 -13.39
CA PRO A 267 6.69 -7.92 -12.49
C PRO A 267 8.03 -8.41 -13.05
N LEU A 268 9.11 -7.69 -12.73
CA LEU A 268 10.46 -8.05 -13.19
C LEU A 268 11.12 -9.14 -12.35
N VAL A 269 10.57 -9.44 -11.19
CA VAL A 269 10.98 -10.52 -10.29
C VAL A 269 9.81 -11.49 -10.18
N ASP A 270 10.03 -12.75 -10.48
CA ASP A 270 9.05 -13.82 -10.35
C ASP A 270 8.93 -14.33 -8.91
N ASP A 271 7.92 -15.13 -8.63
CA ASP A 271 7.66 -15.71 -7.32
C ASP A 271 8.81 -16.61 -6.83
N LYS A 272 9.45 -17.34 -7.75
CA LYS A 272 10.59 -18.21 -7.42
C LYS A 272 11.75 -17.41 -6.84
N ASN A 273 12.11 -16.29 -7.48
CA ASN A 273 13.19 -15.42 -7.00
C ASN A 273 12.77 -14.64 -5.73
N ALA A 274 11.51 -14.21 -5.64
CA ALA A 274 10.98 -13.54 -4.45
C ALA A 274 10.94 -14.42 -3.18
N ASN A 275 11.02 -15.73 -3.33
CA ASN A 275 11.11 -16.71 -2.25
C ASN A 275 12.49 -17.40 -2.15
N ASN A 276 13.45 -17.00 -2.99
CA ASN A 276 14.80 -17.54 -2.97
C ASN A 276 15.62 -16.88 -1.86
N LYS A 277 16.06 -17.66 -0.88
CA LYS A 277 16.82 -17.15 0.28
C LYS A 277 18.10 -16.42 -0.12
N GLU A 278 18.87 -16.96 -1.06
CA GLU A 278 20.13 -16.35 -1.49
C GLU A 278 19.90 -15.02 -2.19
N PHE A 279 18.84 -14.93 -3.01
CA PHE A 279 18.45 -13.69 -3.67
C PHE A 279 17.97 -12.64 -2.66
N LEU A 280 17.14 -13.02 -1.68
CA LEU A 280 16.69 -12.13 -0.62
C LEU A 280 17.84 -11.65 0.26
N GLU A 281 18.77 -12.56 0.63
CA GLU A 281 19.95 -12.21 1.42
C GLU A 281 20.87 -11.20 0.71
N LEU A 282 20.93 -11.21 -0.62
CA LEU A 282 21.69 -10.21 -1.38
C LEU A 282 21.20 -8.79 -1.07
N PHE A 283 19.86 -8.57 -1.00
CA PHE A 283 19.26 -7.26 -0.69
C PHE A 283 19.40 -6.89 0.80
N ARG A 284 19.60 -7.86 1.69
CA ARG A 284 19.80 -7.66 3.14
C ARG A 284 21.25 -7.36 3.51
N LYS A 285 22.21 -7.71 2.63
CA LYS A 285 23.63 -7.47 2.88
C LYS A 285 23.95 -5.99 3.05
N ASN A 286 25.03 -5.75 3.79
CA ASN A 286 25.48 -4.40 4.06
C ASN A 286 25.96 -3.69 2.77
N LYS A 287 25.24 -2.67 2.35
CA LYS A 287 25.58 -1.84 1.18
C LYS A 287 26.92 -1.06 1.33
N ARG A 288 27.58 -1.13 2.49
CA ARG A 288 28.94 -0.60 2.66
C ARG A 288 30.01 -1.49 2.04
N ASP A 289 29.70 -2.77 1.80
CA ASP A 289 30.55 -3.65 1.00
C ASP A 289 30.45 -3.22 -0.47
N VAL A 290 31.58 -2.82 -1.05
CA VAL A 290 31.66 -2.27 -2.40
C VAL A 290 31.20 -3.27 -3.47
N ALA A 291 31.53 -4.56 -3.31
CA ALA A 291 31.12 -5.61 -4.26
C ALA A 291 29.60 -5.81 -4.22
N VAL A 292 29.02 -5.86 -3.02
CA VAL A 292 27.57 -5.97 -2.82
C VAL A 292 26.87 -4.73 -3.38
N ALA A 293 27.36 -3.54 -3.06
CA ALA A 293 26.79 -2.28 -3.57
C ALA A 293 26.78 -2.25 -5.10
N LYS A 294 27.88 -2.63 -5.74
CA LYS A 294 27.99 -2.68 -7.21
C LYS A 294 27.02 -3.67 -7.82
N GLN A 295 26.87 -4.85 -7.21
CA GLN A 295 25.93 -5.88 -7.69
C GLN A 295 24.47 -5.39 -7.57
N LEU A 296 24.08 -4.82 -6.44
CA LEU A 296 22.74 -4.28 -6.22
C LEU A 296 22.43 -3.12 -7.17
N THR A 297 23.38 -2.17 -7.34
CA THR A 297 23.24 -1.08 -8.30
C THR A 297 23.01 -1.60 -9.72
N GLY A 298 23.76 -2.61 -10.15
CA GLY A 298 23.56 -3.21 -11.48
C GLY A 298 22.16 -3.86 -11.65
N ILE A 299 21.63 -4.51 -10.62
CA ILE A 299 20.26 -5.06 -10.64
C ILE A 299 19.22 -3.92 -10.70
N GLU A 300 19.38 -2.91 -9.86
CA GLU A 300 18.48 -1.75 -9.78
C GLU A 300 18.45 -0.96 -11.10
N GLU A 301 19.61 -0.71 -11.71
CA GLU A 301 19.73 -0.06 -13.03
C GLU A 301 19.08 -0.90 -14.15
N LEU A 302 19.25 -2.22 -14.12
CA LEU A 302 18.60 -3.12 -15.05
C LEU A 302 17.08 -3.07 -14.91
N TRP A 303 16.54 -3.10 -13.70
CA TRP A 303 15.09 -2.99 -13.46
C TRP A 303 14.55 -1.65 -13.93
N SER A 304 15.25 -0.57 -13.61
CA SER A 304 14.87 0.79 -13.99
C SER A 304 14.83 0.97 -15.51
N SER A 305 15.89 0.53 -16.22
CA SER A 305 15.97 0.62 -17.68
C SER A 305 14.95 -0.28 -18.37
N LYS A 306 14.76 -1.52 -17.89
CA LYS A 306 13.79 -2.47 -18.43
C LYS A 306 12.36 -1.98 -18.22
N SER A 307 12.03 -1.42 -17.05
CA SER A 307 10.72 -0.82 -16.79
C SER A 307 10.44 0.32 -17.74
N LYS A 308 11.41 1.24 -17.94
CA LYS A 308 11.27 2.34 -18.88
C LYS A 308 10.98 1.85 -20.29
N ALA A 309 11.73 0.86 -20.78
CA ALA A 309 11.53 0.28 -22.11
C ALA A 309 10.17 -0.43 -22.22
N ASN A 310 9.79 -1.19 -21.20
CA ASN A 310 8.52 -1.91 -21.17
C ASN A 310 7.32 -0.93 -21.18
N TYR A 311 7.37 0.15 -20.41
CA TYR A 311 6.28 1.14 -20.39
C TYR A 311 6.16 1.89 -21.71
N ALA A 312 7.27 2.27 -22.32
CA ALA A 312 7.25 2.88 -23.66
C ALA A 312 6.66 1.92 -24.71
N ARG A 313 7.02 0.62 -24.65
CA ARG A 313 6.46 -0.38 -25.55
C ARG A 313 4.97 -0.62 -25.30
N ALA A 314 4.54 -0.63 -24.05
CA ALA A 314 3.14 -0.75 -23.67
C ALA A 314 2.31 0.42 -24.20
N GLU A 315 2.81 1.64 -24.06
CA GLU A 315 2.18 2.85 -24.59
C GLU A 315 2.00 2.78 -26.10
N ASP A 316 3.07 2.42 -26.82
CA ASP A 316 3.04 2.26 -28.29
C ASP A 316 2.01 1.22 -28.74
N LEU A 317 2.02 0.02 -28.17
CA LEU A 317 1.07 -1.05 -28.48
C LEU A 317 -0.38 -0.66 -28.17
N ALA A 318 -0.62 0.02 -27.06
CA ALA A 318 -1.94 0.50 -26.69
C ALA A 318 -2.46 1.58 -27.66
N ASN A 319 -1.58 2.49 -28.10
CA ASN A 319 -1.92 3.50 -29.11
C ASN A 319 -2.22 2.85 -30.46
N GLN A 320 -1.46 1.84 -30.88
CA GLN A 320 -1.75 1.05 -32.08
C GLN A 320 -3.10 0.35 -31.98
N ALA A 321 -3.40 -0.30 -30.83
CA ALA A 321 -4.69 -0.93 -30.58
C ALA A 321 -5.84 0.08 -30.71
N ALA A 322 -5.69 1.26 -30.10
CA ALA A 322 -6.70 2.33 -30.17
C ALA A 322 -6.91 2.88 -31.62
N ALA A 323 -5.88 2.87 -32.47
CA ALA A 323 -5.95 3.32 -33.85
C ALA A 323 -6.71 2.34 -34.76
N LEU A 324 -6.71 1.04 -34.42
CA LEU A 324 -7.47 0.01 -35.17
C LEU A 324 -8.98 0.06 -34.92
N VAL A 325 -9.40 0.77 -33.89
CA VAL A 325 -10.83 0.93 -33.54
C VAL A 325 -11.24 2.36 -33.90
N LYS A 326 -11.78 2.51 -35.12
CA LYS A 326 -12.29 3.77 -35.66
C LYS A 326 -13.73 4.00 -35.25
#